data_310df173d5d71559a14b9ffa3786c0e9
#
_entry.id   310df173d5d71559a14b9ffa3786c0e9
#
_cell.length_a   1.000
_cell.length_b   1.000
_cell.length_c   1.000
_cell.angle_alpha   90.00
_cell.angle_beta   90.00
_cell.angle_gamma   90.00
#
_symmetry.space_group_name_H-M   'P 1'
#
loop_
_entity.id
_entity.type
_entity.pdbx_description
1 polymer ?
#
loop_
_entity_poly.entity_id
_entity_poly.type
_entity_poly.pdbx_seq_one_letter_code
_entity_poly.pdbx_strand_id
1 'polypeptide(L)'
;MTSTFPITDELTDLVDPGAALISLRDNGLDLPTAISEAVDNSQQAGATLIQINLHEVTQGKSRKISRVVIADNGIGIPGNYLPKCLKFGWSSRFNDRSGLGRFGVGMDMAALSQAKRLEVYSKPIGSENIFSAYWDLEEIDNNPNFKIPCRPLKKLPKSLVPWIQYEDGSSFESYTIVVWDKVDRISGGGRYGNSLEDEYSSVRKFLARAYRKFIDNGMRIKFQGDEIHPYDPLFLISNPHIFAHYEKELKSGELTENDLTGVEIEKEEISINGEKVEIKVYIVPRVLRWKEGDGGERDKFNRDITKIAQIKESQGCVSLLRNGREIYYDIIPRLLPTRVEDLDRYIGIEVSFPATLDEYFRVRNVKKGAVPVDKLRQQIKTWLDKPVRKARKDIRDDWAEVKMQKSSTSHNYTEAEEIARVVQTTLPLGLAGVTLTNADEERLVLELIEDLLLTEENNPKEVEMLRQRVSKNPITIRDIPWTGNELLDIEHLNNKVILKFNSRHSFYKEVVLPLKAWIKQPNAAEVDNLPRFMLRLDAAIDFIFMAYARAESMHRDPETQYGDLRRNWGHFIHAFLREFLNHEE
;
A
#
# COMPACT_ATOMS: atom_id res chain seq x y z
N MET A 1 -31.02 -32.77 -42.49
CA MET A 1 -29.88 -33.68 -42.62
C MET A 1 -29.21 -33.78 -41.25
N THR A 2 -29.54 -34.83 -40.49
CA THR A 2 -28.90 -35.12 -39.20
C THR A 2 -27.60 -35.84 -39.49
N SER A 3 -26.47 -35.14 -39.36
CA SER A 3 -25.16 -35.77 -39.42
C SER A 3 -24.95 -36.57 -38.13
N THR A 4 -25.20 -37.87 -38.17
CA THR A 4 -24.74 -38.81 -37.14
C THR A 4 -23.22 -38.92 -37.26
N PHE A 5 -22.50 -38.35 -36.33
CA PHE A 5 -21.08 -38.65 -36.17
C PHE A 5 -20.96 -40.13 -35.72
N PRO A 6 -20.11 -40.95 -36.36
CA PRO A 6 -19.88 -42.30 -35.89
C PRO A 6 -19.27 -42.23 -34.49
N ILE A 7 -19.88 -42.91 -33.52
CA ILE A 7 -19.26 -43.19 -32.23
C ILE A 7 -18.16 -44.23 -32.51
N THR A 8 -16.90 -43.77 -32.47
CA THR A 8 -15.77 -44.68 -32.49
C THR A 8 -15.48 -45.12 -31.06
N ASP A 9 -15.32 -46.42 -30.81
CA ASP A 9 -14.87 -47.01 -29.54
C ASP A 9 -13.38 -46.69 -29.24
N GLU A 10 -12.83 -45.65 -29.82
CA GLU A 10 -11.47 -45.23 -29.56
C GLU A 10 -11.41 -44.55 -28.17
N LEU A 11 -10.66 -45.19 -27.28
CA LEU A 11 -10.32 -44.60 -25.98
C LEU A 11 -9.52 -43.31 -26.22
N THR A 12 -10.08 -42.19 -25.75
CA THR A 12 -9.42 -40.89 -25.85
C THR A 12 -8.74 -40.57 -24.50
N ASP A 13 -7.50 -40.15 -24.54
CA ASP A 13 -6.81 -39.71 -23.33
C ASP A 13 -7.54 -38.55 -22.68
N LEU A 14 -7.69 -38.58 -21.35
CA LEU A 14 -8.38 -37.54 -20.58
C LEU A 14 -7.66 -36.19 -20.70
N VAL A 15 -6.36 -36.18 -20.92
CA VAL A 15 -5.52 -34.97 -20.96
C VAL A 15 -4.52 -35.07 -22.10
N ASP A 16 -4.51 -34.09 -22.98
CA ASP A 16 -3.38 -33.77 -23.85
C ASP A 16 -2.34 -33.01 -23.05
N PRO A 17 -1.15 -33.56 -22.76
CA PRO A 17 -0.16 -32.93 -21.92
C PRO A 17 0.34 -31.58 -22.46
N GLY A 18 0.56 -31.48 -23.78
CA GLY A 18 1.05 -30.25 -24.43
C GLY A 18 0.03 -29.11 -24.31
N ALA A 19 -1.19 -29.37 -24.78
CA ALA A 19 -2.28 -28.41 -24.74
C ALA A 19 -2.64 -27.97 -23.29
N ALA A 20 -2.65 -28.92 -22.35
CA ALA A 20 -2.92 -28.64 -20.94
C ALA A 20 -1.86 -27.73 -20.32
N LEU A 21 -0.57 -28.01 -20.58
CA LEU A 21 0.52 -27.18 -20.07
C LEU A 21 0.51 -25.78 -20.68
N ILE A 22 0.23 -25.64 -21.97
CA ILE A 22 0.09 -24.34 -22.64
C ILE A 22 -1.06 -23.55 -22.01
N SER A 23 -2.20 -24.17 -21.73
CA SER A 23 -3.35 -23.55 -21.07
C SER A 23 -3.02 -23.06 -19.63
N LEU A 24 -2.18 -23.81 -18.91
CA LEU A 24 -1.75 -23.49 -17.56
C LEU A 24 -0.73 -22.34 -17.52
N ARG A 25 -0.17 -21.89 -18.65
CA ARG A 25 0.76 -20.75 -18.68
C ARG A 25 0.11 -19.43 -18.25
N ASP A 26 -1.20 -19.29 -18.44
CA ASP A 26 -1.95 -18.09 -18.09
C ASP A 26 -2.55 -18.17 -16.66
N ASN A 27 -1.77 -18.70 -15.74
CA ASN A 27 -2.16 -18.90 -14.34
C ASN A 27 -2.18 -17.64 -13.47
N GLY A 28 -1.83 -16.48 -14.03
CA GLY A 28 -1.84 -15.18 -13.35
C GLY A 28 -0.67 -14.93 -12.40
N LEU A 29 0.38 -15.76 -12.42
CA LEU A 29 1.62 -15.51 -11.68
C LEU A 29 2.45 -14.41 -12.37
N ASP A 30 2.68 -13.30 -11.68
CA ASP A 30 3.67 -12.29 -12.06
C ASP A 30 5.09 -12.75 -11.68
N LEU A 31 6.09 -12.05 -12.18
CA LEU A 31 7.49 -12.42 -11.98
C LEU A 31 7.90 -12.49 -10.49
N PRO A 32 7.56 -11.51 -9.62
CA PRO A 32 7.87 -11.60 -8.20
C PRO A 32 7.26 -12.83 -7.53
N THR A 33 6.00 -13.13 -7.81
CA THR A 33 5.29 -14.28 -7.24
C THR A 33 5.86 -15.60 -7.77
N ALA A 34 6.21 -15.67 -9.06
CA ALA A 34 6.83 -16.85 -9.65
C ALA A 34 8.20 -17.14 -9.01
N ILE A 35 9.06 -16.14 -8.87
CA ILE A 35 10.36 -16.28 -8.18
C ILE A 35 10.16 -16.75 -6.73
N SER A 36 9.15 -16.24 -6.06
CA SER A 36 8.91 -16.58 -4.65
C SER A 36 8.58 -18.06 -4.42
N GLU A 37 8.01 -18.77 -5.39
CA GLU A 37 7.79 -20.22 -5.25
C GLU A 37 9.11 -21.00 -5.15
N ALA A 38 10.15 -20.57 -5.88
CA ALA A 38 11.48 -21.18 -5.74
C ALA A 38 12.14 -20.77 -4.40
N VAL A 39 12.01 -19.52 -3.98
CA VAL A 39 12.53 -19.03 -2.68
C VAL A 39 11.84 -19.76 -1.51
N ASP A 40 10.52 -19.99 -1.57
CA ASP A 40 9.79 -20.77 -0.58
C ASP A 40 10.33 -22.22 -0.47
N ASN A 41 10.64 -22.84 -1.62
CA ASN A 41 11.26 -24.19 -1.65
C ASN A 41 12.68 -24.19 -1.06
N SER A 42 13.49 -23.19 -1.38
CA SER A 42 14.83 -23.01 -0.82
C SER A 42 14.79 -22.81 0.69
N GLN A 43 13.88 -22.00 1.19
CA GLN A 43 13.65 -21.80 2.63
C GLN A 43 13.26 -23.10 3.32
N GLN A 44 12.37 -23.91 2.72
CA GLN A 44 11.98 -25.23 3.25
C GLN A 44 13.11 -26.26 3.20
N ALA A 45 14.07 -26.09 2.28
CA ALA A 45 15.30 -26.90 2.22
C ALA A 45 16.36 -26.45 3.22
N GLY A 46 16.06 -25.46 4.09
CA GLY A 46 16.99 -24.97 5.10
C GLY A 46 18.11 -24.10 4.51
N ALA A 47 17.91 -23.50 3.34
CA ALA A 47 18.88 -22.60 2.74
C ALA A 47 19.11 -21.36 3.61
N THR A 48 20.36 -20.96 3.77
CA THR A 48 20.80 -19.72 4.42
C THR A 48 21.21 -18.66 3.41
N LEU A 49 21.49 -19.04 2.17
CA LEU A 49 21.81 -18.14 1.06
C LEU A 49 21.07 -18.57 -0.20
N ILE A 50 20.36 -17.62 -0.80
CA ILE A 50 19.65 -17.79 -2.07
C ILE A 50 20.15 -16.72 -3.04
N GLN A 51 20.58 -17.13 -4.22
CA GLN A 51 21.08 -16.24 -5.28
C GLN A 51 20.13 -16.27 -6.49
N ILE A 52 19.66 -15.12 -6.94
CA ILE A 52 18.69 -14.97 -8.03
C ILE A 52 19.29 -14.08 -9.09
N ASN A 53 19.29 -14.56 -10.33
CA ASN A 53 19.80 -13.80 -11.46
C ASN A 53 18.89 -13.93 -12.69
N LEU A 54 18.65 -12.83 -13.35
CA LEU A 54 17.94 -12.69 -14.62
C LEU A 54 18.93 -12.31 -15.71
N HIS A 55 19.21 -13.24 -16.63
CA HIS A 55 20.15 -13.00 -17.72
C HIS A 55 19.50 -12.19 -18.83
N GLU A 56 19.99 -10.97 -19.01
CA GLU A 56 19.57 -10.09 -20.08
C GLU A 56 20.23 -10.42 -21.42
N VAL A 57 19.46 -10.29 -22.47
CA VAL A 57 19.96 -10.30 -23.84
C VAL A 57 19.37 -9.12 -24.60
N THR A 58 20.19 -8.52 -25.47
CA THR A 58 19.76 -7.44 -26.36
C THR A 58 19.39 -8.02 -27.71
N GLN A 59 18.15 -7.80 -28.15
CA GLN A 59 17.67 -8.16 -29.47
C GLN A 59 17.25 -6.90 -30.24
N GLY A 60 18.11 -6.41 -31.12
CA GLY A 60 17.91 -5.11 -31.77
C GLY A 60 17.97 -3.96 -30.75
N LYS A 61 16.88 -3.22 -30.60
CA LYS A 61 16.75 -2.10 -29.62
C LYS A 61 16.06 -2.54 -28.32
N SER A 62 15.61 -3.78 -28.21
CA SER A 62 14.88 -4.27 -27.05
C SER A 62 15.78 -5.12 -26.16
N ARG A 63 15.67 -4.94 -24.85
CA ARG A 63 16.26 -5.79 -23.82
C ARG A 63 15.19 -6.78 -23.36
N LYS A 64 15.57 -8.04 -23.19
CA LYS A 64 14.69 -9.09 -22.65
C LYS A 64 15.48 -10.05 -21.78
N ILE A 65 14.79 -10.73 -20.90
CA ILE A 65 15.35 -11.82 -20.11
C ILE A 65 15.26 -13.11 -20.94
N SER A 66 16.39 -13.79 -21.07
CA SER A 66 16.48 -15.08 -21.78
C SER A 66 16.48 -16.27 -20.84
N ARG A 67 16.97 -16.07 -19.61
CA ARG A 67 17.15 -17.10 -18.60
C ARG A 67 16.98 -16.51 -17.21
N VAL A 68 16.38 -17.28 -16.29
CA VAL A 68 16.37 -17.00 -14.84
C VAL A 68 17.10 -18.14 -14.14
N VAL A 69 17.99 -17.81 -13.21
CA VAL A 69 18.73 -18.76 -12.37
C VAL A 69 18.41 -18.43 -10.91
N ILE A 70 17.96 -19.44 -10.17
CA ILE A 70 17.71 -19.35 -8.72
C ILE A 70 18.49 -20.49 -8.07
N ALA A 71 19.49 -20.17 -7.27
CA ALA A 71 20.38 -21.14 -6.62
C ALA A 71 20.34 -20.96 -5.12
N ASP A 72 20.35 -22.07 -4.39
CA ASP A 72 20.35 -22.11 -2.94
C ASP A 72 21.40 -23.08 -2.38
N ASN A 73 21.82 -22.86 -1.14
CA ASN A 73 22.73 -23.71 -0.39
C ASN A 73 22.01 -24.66 0.59
N GLY A 74 20.75 -25.02 0.29
CA GLY A 74 19.96 -25.96 1.09
C GLY A 74 20.45 -27.41 0.97
N ILE A 75 19.70 -28.34 1.58
CA ILE A 75 20.08 -29.77 1.65
C ILE A 75 20.15 -30.50 0.30
N GLY A 76 19.67 -29.88 -0.78
CA GLY A 76 19.59 -30.48 -2.11
C GLY A 76 18.51 -31.56 -2.24
N ILE A 77 18.33 -32.08 -3.47
CA ILE A 77 17.30 -33.06 -3.82
C ILE A 77 17.97 -34.35 -4.30
N PRO A 78 17.71 -35.53 -3.69
CA PRO A 78 18.22 -36.80 -4.16
C PRO A 78 17.76 -37.15 -5.59
N GLY A 79 18.64 -37.76 -6.38
CA GLY A 79 18.37 -38.05 -7.79
C GLY A 79 17.12 -38.89 -8.08
N ASN A 80 16.71 -39.75 -7.15
CA ASN A 80 15.47 -40.55 -7.28
C ASN A 80 14.19 -39.73 -6.99
N TYR A 81 14.31 -38.54 -6.37
CA TYR A 81 13.20 -37.63 -6.11
C TYR A 81 13.16 -36.50 -7.13
N LEU A 82 14.30 -36.09 -7.71
CA LEU A 82 14.41 -34.91 -8.57
C LEU A 82 13.39 -34.92 -9.75
N PRO A 83 13.22 -35.99 -10.56
CA PRO A 83 12.20 -35.98 -11.59
C PRO A 83 10.77 -36.01 -11.05
N LYS A 84 10.57 -36.51 -9.83
CA LYS A 84 9.26 -36.46 -9.17
C LYS A 84 8.88 -35.05 -8.77
N CYS A 85 9.85 -34.24 -8.36
CA CYS A 85 9.63 -32.83 -8.00
C CYS A 85 9.18 -31.97 -9.20
N LEU A 86 9.49 -32.40 -10.43
CA LEU A 86 9.06 -31.76 -11.68
C LEU A 86 7.76 -32.35 -12.25
N LYS A 87 7.14 -33.29 -11.55
CA LYS A 87 5.88 -33.90 -11.97
C LYS A 87 4.72 -33.10 -11.42
N PHE A 88 3.89 -32.54 -12.29
CA PHE A 88 2.68 -31.81 -11.91
C PHE A 88 1.80 -32.60 -10.94
N GLY A 89 1.45 -31.96 -9.81
CA GLY A 89 0.61 -32.57 -8.78
C GLY A 89 1.30 -33.60 -7.87
N TRP A 90 2.63 -33.76 -7.97
CA TRP A 90 3.38 -34.56 -7.01
C TRP A 90 4.02 -33.71 -5.93
N SER A 91 3.88 -34.14 -4.68
CA SER A 91 4.59 -33.54 -3.54
C SER A 91 4.93 -34.62 -2.52
N SER A 92 6.14 -34.60 -2.02
CA SER A 92 6.54 -35.45 -0.86
C SER A 92 5.79 -35.04 0.42
N ARG A 93 5.21 -33.84 0.42
CA ARG A 93 4.45 -33.23 1.52
C ARG A 93 3.00 -32.93 1.15
N PHE A 94 2.40 -33.77 0.28
CA PHE A 94 1.02 -33.57 -0.14
C PHE A 94 0.09 -33.57 1.09
N ASN A 95 -0.68 -32.50 1.29
CA ASN A 95 -1.49 -32.22 2.47
C ASN A 95 -0.72 -32.00 3.80
N ASP A 96 0.60 -31.92 3.82
CA ASP A 96 1.34 -31.45 4.98
C ASP A 96 1.12 -29.94 5.15
N ARG A 97 0.48 -29.58 6.27
CA ARG A 97 0.17 -28.17 6.60
C ARG A 97 1.27 -27.51 7.45
N SER A 98 2.39 -28.17 7.70
CA SER A 98 3.49 -27.61 8.50
C SER A 98 4.40 -26.67 7.69
N GLY A 99 4.47 -26.86 6.35
CA GLY A 99 5.37 -26.12 5.47
C GLY A 99 4.71 -24.95 4.71
N LEU A 100 5.51 -24.24 3.89
CA LEU A 100 5.04 -23.16 3.01
C LEU A 100 4.36 -23.72 1.75
N GLY A 101 4.78 -24.90 1.22
CA GLY A 101 4.20 -25.56 0.05
C GLY A 101 3.15 -26.62 0.44
N ARG A 102 2.02 -26.67 -0.29
CA ARG A 102 0.91 -27.61 0.00
C ARG A 102 0.57 -28.54 -1.17
N PHE A 103 0.70 -28.08 -2.41
CA PHE A 103 0.01 -28.71 -3.56
C PHE A 103 0.96 -29.37 -4.57
N GLY A 104 2.28 -29.20 -4.43
CA GLY A 104 3.27 -29.82 -5.33
C GLY A 104 3.21 -29.37 -6.79
N VAL A 105 2.74 -28.15 -7.04
CA VAL A 105 2.67 -27.55 -8.39
C VAL A 105 3.35 -26.18 -8.47
N GLY A 106 3.79 -25.61 -7.35
CA GLY A 106 4.26 -24.23 -7.29
C GLY A 106 5.47 -23.97 -8.20
N MET A 107 6.50 -24.80 -8.12
CA MET A 107 7.73 -24.64 -8.92
C MET A 107 7.45 -24.76 -10.42
N ASP A 108 6.68 -25.78 -10.84
CA ASP A 108 6.35 -25.99 -12.24
C ASP A 108 5.45 -24.90 -12.79
N MET A 109 4.42 -24.49 -12.06
CA MET A 109 3.51 -23.40 -12.43
C MET A 109 4.26 -22.05 -12.52
N ALA A 110 5.19 -21.81 -11.61
CA ALA A 110 6.05 -20.61 -11.63
C ALA A 110 6.92 -20.57 -12.89
N ALA A 111 7.65 -21.64 -13.17
CA ALA A 111 8.47 -21.74 -14.37
C ALA A 111 7.63 -21.64 -15.65
N LEU A 112 6.51 -22.35 -15.70
CA LEU A 112 5.59 -22.40 -16.85
C LEU A 112 5.00 -21.02 -17.17
N SER A 113 4.72 -20.21 -16.16
CA SER A 113 4.19 -18.85 -16.34
C SER A 113 5.18 -17.91 -17.02
N GLN A 114 6.50 -18.16 -16.95
CA GLN A 114 7.55 -17.25 -17.43
C GLN A 114 8.37 -17.82 -18.59
N ALA A 115 8.50 -19.15 -18.69
CA ALA A 115 9.44 -19.81 -19.58
C ALA A 115 8.85 -21.05 -20.25
N LYS A 116 9.52 -21.53 -21.29
CA LYS A 116 9.16 -22.75 -22.00
C LYS A 116 9.96 -23.99 -21.54
N ARG A 117 11.01 -23.78 -20.73
CA ARG A 117 11.85 -24.86 -20.22
C ARG A 117 12.20 -24.61 -18.75
N LEU A 118 12.02 -25.65 -17.94
CA LEU A 118 12.50 -25.73 -16.58
C LEU A 118 13.57 -26.80 -16.49
N GLU A 119 14.72 -26.48 -15.91
CA GLU A 119 15.76 -27.47 -15.58
C GLU A 119 16.22 -27.25 -14.15
N VAL A 120 16.36 -28.33 -13.39
CA VAL A 120 16.80 -28.32 -12.01
C VAL A 120 18.07 -29.14 -11.87
N TYR A 121 19.10 -28.52 -11.29
CA TYR A 121 20.33 -29.18 -10.91
C TYR A 121 20.38 -29.28 -9.41
N SER A 122 20.80 -30.43 -8.87
CA SER A 122 20.92 -30.58 -7.42
C SER A 122 22.06 -31.49 -7.01
N LYS A 123 22.76 -31.09 -5.94
CA LYS A 123 23.74 -31.90 -5.21
C LYS A 123 23.22 -32.07 -3.79
N PRO A 124 22.76 -33.29 -3.42
CA PRO A 124 22.28 -33.55 -2.07
C PRO A 124 23.42 -33.45 -1.04
N ILE A 125 23.07 -33.06 0.18
CA ILE A 125 24.01 -33.05 1.31
C ILE A 125 24.63 -34.43 1.50
N GLY A 126 25.94 -34.48 1.78
CA GLY A 126 26.68 -35.71 1.93
C GLY A 126 26.87 -36.55 0.64
N SER A 127 26.52 -36.01 -0.53
CA SER A 127 26.68 -36.67 -1.83
C SER A 127 27.73 -35.99 -2.70
N GLU A 128 28.54 -36.79 -3.40
CA GLU A 128 29.45 -36.30 -4.43
C GLU A 128 28.75 -36.16 -5.80
N ASN A 129 27.57 -36.77 -5.94
CA ASN A 129 26.86 -36.81 -7.21
C ASN A 129 25.99 -35.60 -7.41
N ILE A 130 26.05 -35.01 -8.60
CA ILE A 130 25.18 -33.95 -9.08
C ILE A 130 24.14 -34.60 -10.00
N PHE A 131 22.89 -34.21 -9.92
CA PHE A 131 21.80 -34.68 -10.76
C PHE A 131 21.15 -33.52 -11.49
N SER A 132 20.67 -33.73 -12.71
CA SER A 132 19.78 -32.78 -13.38
C SER A 132 18.52 -33.48 -13.90
N ALA A 133 17.42 -32.74 -13.85
CA ALA A 133 16.16 -33.13 -14.46
C ALA A 133 15.49 -31.91 -15.09
N TYR A 134 14.73 -32.14 -16.19
CA TYR A 134 14.09 -31.02 -16.89
C TYR A 134 12.78 -31.44 -17.57
N TRP A 135 11.98 -30.45 -17.89
CA TRP A 135 10.95 -30.51 -18.92
C TRP A 135 11.10 -29.33 -19.89
N ASP A 136 10.66 -29.57 -21.15
CA ASP A 136 10.66 -28.58 -22.22
C ASP A 136 9.34 -28.69 -22.99
N LEU A 137 8.61 -27.56 -23.10
CA LEU A 137 7.29 -27.56 -23.76
C LEU A 137 7.33 -27.98 -25.22
N GLU A 138 8.39 -27.60 -25.94
CA GLU A 138 8.54 -27.99 -27.37
C GLU A 138 8.83 -29.48 -27.51
N GLU A 139 9.58 -30.06 -26.56
CA GLU A 139 9.82 -31.52 -26.53
C GLU A 139 8.55 -32.30 -26.14
N ILE A 140 7.75 -31.75 -25.20
CA ILE A 140 6.48 -32.38 -24.76
C ILE A 140 5.44 -32.33 -25.89
N ASP A 141 5.31 -31.19 -26.58
CA ASP A 141 4.38 -31.02 -27.70
C ASP A 141 4.68 -31.97 -28.86
N ASN A 142 5.96 -32.17 -29.14
CA ASN A 142 6.42 -33.12 -30.18
C ASN A 142 6.43 -34.61 -29.73
N ASN A 143 6.25 -34.89 -28.44
CA ASN A 143 6.27 -36.25 -27.90
C ASN A 143 5.26 -36.38 -26.73
N PRO A 144 4.03 -36.80 -27.01
CA PRO A 144 2.99 -36.99 -25.98
C PRO A 144 3.38 -37.98 -24.87
N ASN A 145 4.34 -38.88 -25.13
CA ASN A 145 4.87 -39.83 -24.16
C ASN A 145 6.13 -39.31 -23.45
N PHE A 146 6.38 -38.01 -23.44
CA PHE A 146 7.54 -37.41 -22.80
C PHE A 146 7.63 -37.84 -21.34
N LYS A 147 8.81 -38.28 -20.92
CA LYS A 147 9.14 -38.63 -19.54
C LYS A 147 10.26 -37.72 -19.05
N ILE A 148 10.11 -37.16 -17.87
CA ILE A 148 11.11 -36.28 -17.25
C ILE A 148 12.42 -37.05 -17.08
N PRO A 149 13.50 -36.71 -17.82
CA PRO A 149 14.78 -37.39 -17.68
C PRO A 149 15.47 -36.95 -16.39
N CYS A 150 16.21 -37.88 -15.76
CA CYS A 150 17.13 -37.58 -14.69
C CYS A 150 18.53 -38.08 -15.08
N ARG A 151 19.51 -37.19 -15.03
CA ARG A 151 20.87 -37.52 -15.47
C ARG A 151 21.87 -37.24 -14.35
N PRO A 152 22.74 -38.19 -13.99
CA PRO A 152 23.89 -37.90 -13.15
C PRO A 152 24.92 -37.11 -13.96
N LEU A 153 25.51 -36.10 -13.35
CA LEU A 153 26.51 -35.22 -13.94
C LEU A 153 27.85 -35.36 -13.19
N LYS A 154 28.94 -35.44 -13.96
CA LYS A 154 30.29 -35.41 -13.36
C LYS A 154 30.69 -34.01 -12.90
N LYS A 155 30.19 -32.97 -13.55
CA LYS A 155 30.46 -31.55 -13.25
C LYS A 155 29.25 -30.71 -13.61
N LEU A 156 29.04 -29.66 -12.86
CA LEU A 156 28.05 -28.61 -13.14
C LEU A 156 28.44 -27.84 -14.41
N PRO A 157 27.50 -27.39 -15.26
CA PRO A 157 27.78 -26.48 -16.36
C PRO A 157 28.53 -25.24 -15.88
N LYS A 158 29.57 -24.84 -16.63
CA LYS A 158 30.46 -23.71 -16.23
C LYS A 158 29.68 -22.40 -15.96
N SER A 159 28.59 -22.16 -16.69
CA SER A 159 27.75 -20.97 -16.51
C SER A 159 26.98 -20.95 -15.19
N LEU A 160 26.86 -22.11 -14.51
CA LEU A 160 26.14 -22.22 -13.24
C LEU A 160 27.07 -22.25 -12.03
N VAL A 161 28.38 -22.47 -12.22
CA VAL A 161 29.36 -22.54 -11.14
C VAL A 161 29.39 -21.27 -10.27
N PRO A 162 29.32 -20.04 -10.81
CA PRO A 162 29.32 -18.84 -9.99
C PRO A 162 28.15 -18.74 -8.99
N TRP A 163 27.04 -19.42 -9.27
CA TRP A 163 25.83 -19.35 -8.44
C TRP A 163 25.81 -20.29 -7.25
N ILE A 164 26.83 -21.12 -7.10
CA ILE A 164 27.01 -22.04 -5.97
C ILE A 164 28.26 -21.70 -5.14
N GLN A 165 28.69 -20.44 -5.18
CA GLN A 165 29.86 -19.98 -4.46
C GLN A 165 29.49 -18.93 -3.41
N TYR A 166 30.20 -18.99 -2.28
CA TYR A 166 30.22 -17.91 -1.29
C TYR A 166 31.12 -16.76 -1.75
N GLU A 167 31.12 -15.67 -1.02
CA GLU A 167 31.93 -14.48 -1.32
C GLU A 167 33.45 -14.73 -1.22
N ASP A 168 33.85 -15.71 -0.39
CA ASP A 168 35.23 -16.15 -0.23
C ASP A 168 35.69 -17.09 -1.36
N GLY A 169 34.82 -17.40 -2.34
CA GLY A 169 35.11 -18.29 -3.46
C GLY A 169 34.92 -19.77 -3.13
N SER A 170 34.60 -20.16 -1.89
CA SER A 170 34.28 -21.55 -1.56
C SER A 170 32.92 -21.97 -2.18
N SER A 171 32.82 -23.23 -2.58
CA SER A 171 31.58 -23.76 -3.16
C SER A 171 30.63 -24.27 -2.09
N PHE A 172 29.33 -24.22 -2.36
CA PHE A 172 28.32 -24.83 -1.51
C PHE A 172 28.56 -26.34 -1.38
N GLU A 173 28.40 -26.88 -0.18
CA GLU A 173 28.49 -28.32 0.08
C GLU A 173 27.36 -29.07 -0.60
N SER A 174 26.14 -28.58 -0.44
CA SER A 174 24.93 -29.05 -1.11
C SER A 174 24.19 -27.88 -1.73
N TYR A 175 23.36 -28.11 -2.73
CA TYR A 175 22.65 -27.03 -3.40
C TYR A 175 21.49 -27.54 -4.27
N THR A 176 20.57 -26.63 -4.57
CA THR A 176 19.64 -26.75 -5.70
C THR A 176 19.74 -25.51 -6.56
N ILE A 177 19.75 -25.70 -7.89
CA ILE A 177 19.69 -24.62 -8.89
C ILE A 177 18.48 -24.85 -9.76
N VAL A 178 17.55 -23.93 -9.76
CA VAL A 178 16.39 -23.86 -10.64
C VAL A 178 16.73 -22.92 -11.79
N VAL A 179 16.59 -23.42 -13.01
CA VAL A 179 16.87 -22.67 -14.24
C VAL A 179 15.61 -22.61 -15.09
N TRP A 180 15.13 -21.41 -15.36
CA TRP A 180 14.12 -21.17 -16.38
C TRP A 180 14.81 -20.74 -17.65
N ASP A 181 14.73 -21.57 -18.67
CA ASP A 181 15.30 -21.32 -20.00
C ASP A 181 14.19 -21.03 -21.01
N LYS A 182 14.54 -20.43 -22.15
CA LYS A 182 13.58 -20.01 -23.16
C LYS A 182 12.50 -19.10 -22.56
N VAL A 183 12.92 -18.14 -21.73
CA VAL A 183 12.04 -17.14 -21.13
C VAL A 183 11.44 -16.29 -22.25
N ASP A 184 10.11 -16.21 -22.31
CA ASP A 184 9.40 -15.53 -23.40
C ASP A 184 8.35 -14.50 -22.92
N ARG A 185 8.15 -14.37 -21.61
CA ARG A 185 7.15 -13.47 -21.02
C ARG A 185 7.73 -12.30 -20.24
N ILE A 186 9.04 -12.27 -20.06
CA ILE A 186 9.74 -11.17 -19.39
C ILE A 186 10.49 -10.34 -20.43
N SER A 187 9.90 -9.25 -20.87
CA SER A 187 10.52 -8.33 -21.84
C SER A 187 10.21 -6.89 -21.49
N GLY A 188 11.09 -5.97 -21.88
CA GLY A 188 10.77 -4.55 -21.83
C GLY A 188 9.53 -4.26 -22.65
N GLY A 189 8.42 -3.90 -21.98
CA GLY A 189 7.06 -3.96 -22.50
C GLY A 189 6.66 -2.90 -23.51
N GLY A 190 7.60 -2.30 -24.26
CA GLY A 190 7.29 -1.32 -25.30
C GLY A 190 6.55 -0.09 -24.73
N ARG A 191 5.57 0.43 -25.51
CA ARG A 191 4.87 1.69 -25.15
C ARG A 191 3.95 1.57 -23.91
N TYR A 192 3.48 0.39 -23.59
CA TYR A 192 2.44 0.15 -22.56
C TYR A 192 2.82 -0.90 -21.52
N GLY A 193 4.02 -1.50 -21.59
CA GLY A 193 4.49 -2.48 -20.62
C GLY A 193 5.52 -1.89 -19.66
N ASN A 194 5.75 -2.59 -18.55
CA ASN A 194 6.78 -2.23 -17.59
C ASN A 194 8.17 -2.28 -18.22
N SER A 195 9.08 -1.42 -17.77
CA SER A 195 10.49 -1.56 -18.10
C SER A 195 11.11 -2.75 -17.36
N LEU A 196 12.27 -3.25 -17.79
CA LEU A 196 12.98 -4.27 -17.00
C LEU A 196 13.41 -3.74 -15.62
N GLU A 197 13.70 -2.46 -15.53
CA GLU A 197 14.00 -1.78 -14.27
C GLU A 197 12.81 -1.79 -13.31
N ASP A 198 11.58 -1.60 -13.81
CA ASP A 198 10.35 -1.71 -13.01
C ASP A 198 10.15 -3.15 -12.53
N GLU A 199 10.39 -4.14 -13.39
CA GLU A 199 10.32 -5.55 -13.01
C GLU A 199 11.36 -5.90 -11.93
N TYR A 200 12.60 -5.42 -12.06
CA TYR A 200 13.63 -5.61 -11.04
C TYR A 200 13.27 -4.94 -9.72
N SER A 201 12.76 -3.72 -9.78
CA SER A 201 12.29 -2.99 -8.61
C SER A 201 11.14 -3.75 -7.92
N SER A 202 10.20 -4.26 -8.70
CA SER A 202 9.06 -5.04 -8.19
C SER A 202 9.51 -6.32 -7.49
N VAL A 203 10.45 -7.08 -8.08
CA VAL A 203 11.03 -8.28 -7.46
C VAL A 203 11.75 -7.92 -6.15
N ARG A 204 12.61 -6.88 -6.16
CA ARG A 204 13.33 -6.45 -4.95
C ARG A 204 12.37 -6.07 -3.82
N LYS A 205 11.39 -5.22 -4.09
CA LYS A 205 10.38 -4.78 -3.11
C LYS A 205 9.60 -5.96 -2.55
N PHE A 206 9.18 -6.88 -3.43
CA PHE A 206 8.41 -8.05 -3.03
C PHE A 206 9.24 -8.96 -2.11
N LEU A 207 10.47 -9.33 -2.50
CA LEU A 207 11.35 -10.20 -1.71
C LEU A 207 11.70 -9.56 -0.37
N ALA A 208 12.05 -8.28 -0.36
CA ALA A 208 12.38 -7.53 0.86
C ALA A 208 11.24 -7.58 1.89
N ARG A 209 9.99 -7.48 1.44
CA ARG A 209 8.81 -7.48 2.30
C ARG A 209 8.34 -8.89 2.63
N ALA A 210 8.18 -9.76 1.63
CA ALA A 210 7.58 -11.07 1.83
C ALA A 210 8.43 -11.99 2.71
N TYR A 211 9.75 -11.83 2.66
CA TYR A 211 10.71 -12.65 3.40
C TYR A 211 11.38 -11.91 4.57
N ARG A 212 10.88 -10.71 4.93
CA ARG A 212 11.49 -9.88 5.99
C ARG A 212 11.79 -10.61 7.29
N LYS A 213 10.89 -11.49 7.75
CA LYS A 213 11.08 -12.29 8.98
C LYS A 213 12.19 -13.34 8.84
N PHE A 214 12.35 -13.93 7.67
CA PHE A 214 13.41 -14.91 7.40
C PHE A 214 14.76 -14.22 7.22
N ILE A 215 14.78 -13.05 6.55
CA ILE A 215 16.00 -12.26 6.38
C ILE A 215 16.49 -11.76 7.75
N ASP A 216 15.59 -11.25 8.58
CA ASP A 216 15.89 -10.83 9.96
C ASP A 216 16.45 -11.98 10.81
N ASN A 217 15.99 -13.21 10.57
CA ASN A 217 16.46 -14.43 11.20
C ASN A 217 17.74 -15.03 10.54
N GLY A 218 18.42 -14.28 9.69
CA GLY A 218 19.73 -14.64 9.13
C GLY A 218 19.71 -15.30 7.74
N MET A 219 18.55 -15.47 7.09
CA MET A 219 18.50 -15.90 5.69
C MET A 219 18.95 -14.74 4.79
N ARG A 220 19.87 -15.01 3.87
CA ARG A 220 20.35 -14.02 2.90
C ARG A 220 19.76 -14.30 1.52
N ILE A 221 19.25 -13.28 0.87
CA ILE A 221 18.78 -13.32 -0.52
C ILE A 221 19.59 -12.32 -1.32
N LYS A 222 20.22 -12.76 -2.41
CA LYS A 222 20.87 -11.88 -3.39
C LYS A 222 20.08 -11.86 -4.69
N PHE A 223 19.81 -10.67 -5.19
CA PHE A 223 19.15 -10.46 -6.46
C PHE A 223 20.04 -9.62 -7.38
N GLN A 224 20.41 -10.15 -8.54
CA GLN A 224 21.35 -9.51 -9.48
C GLN A 224 22.70 -9.14 -8.82
N GLY A 225 23.17 -9.96 -7.88
CA GLY A 225 24.40 -9.76 -7.14
C GLY A 225 24.27 -8.90 -5.87
N ASP A 226 23.23 -8.08 -5.75
CA ASP A 226 22.99 -7.23 -4.58
C ASP A 226 22.20 -7.95 -3.50
N GLU A 227 22.54 -7.71 -2.25
CA GLU A 227 21.82 -8.26 -1.10
C GLU A 227 20.46 -7.57 -0.93
N ILE A 228 19.43 -8.36 -0.67
CA ILE A 228 18.08 -7.88 -0.34
C ILE A 228 18.02 -7.62 1.15
N HIS A 229 17.80 -6.37 1.54
CA HIS A 229 17.54 -6.00 2.92
C HIS A 229 16.04 -6.04 3.25
N PRO A 230 15.68 -6.37 4.50
CA PRO A 230 14.28 -6.51 4.88
C PRO A 230 13.56 -5.15 4.81
N TYR A 231 12.32 -5.17 4.32
CA TYR A 231 11.38 -4.06 4.45
C TYR A 231 10.19 -4.50 5.30
N ASP A 232 10.05 -3.90 6.46
CA ASP A 232 8.93 -4.17 7.38
C ASP A 232 7.96 -2.98 7.41
N PRO A 233 6.70 -3.16 6.96
CA PRO A 233 5.68 -2.10 7.01
C PRO A 233 5.35 -1.62 8.44
N LEU A 234 5.72 -2.39 9.47
CA LEU A 234 5.57 -2.00 10.88
C LEU A 234 6.80 -1.28 11.43
N PHE A 235 7.90 -1.23 10.69
CA PHE A 235 9.19 -0.65 11.12
C PHE A 235 9.73 -1.28 12.42
N LEU A 236 9.51 -2.57 12.63
CA LEU A 236 10.05 -3.33 13.78
C LEU A 236 11.38 -4.02 13.46
N ILE A 237 11.57 -4.35 12.17
CA ILE A 237 12.80 -4.94 11.66
C ILE A 237 13.69 -3.82 11.14
N SER A 238 14.94 -3.83 11.58
CA SER A 238 15.94 -2.85 11.19
C SER A 238 16.20 -2.89 9.69
N ASN A 239 16.13 -1.73 9.03
CA ASN A 239 16.44 -1.58 7.60
C ASN A 239 17.76 -0.81 7.45
N PRO A 240 18.85 -1.45 6.96
CA PRO A 240 20.15 -0.81 6.82
C PRO A 240 20.14 0.48 5.99
N HIS A 241 19.27 0.58 4.99
CA HIS A 241 19.16 1.79 4.18
C HIS A 241 18.57 2.98 4.94
N ILE A 242 17.61 2.72 5.85
CA ILE A 242 17.04 3.74 6.74
C ILE A 242 18.12 4.19 7.74
N PHE A 243 18.82 3.26 8.36
CA PHE A 243 19.88 3.58 9.31
C PHE A 243 21.04 4.35 8.65
N ALA A 244 21.46 3.95 7.46
CA ALA A 244 22.48 4.69 6.69
C ALA A 244 22.02 6.11 6.32
N HIS A 245 20.72 6.30 6.01
CA HIS A 245 20.16 7.61 5.71
C HIS A 245 20.22 8.57 6.89
N TYR A 246 20.10 8.06 8.13
CA TYR A 246 20.12 8.82 9.38
C TYR A 246 21.43 8.66 10.17
N GLU A 247 22.50 8.15 9.56
CA GLU A 247 23.77 7.86 10.25
C GLU A 247 24.34 9.11 10.95
N LYS A 248 24.21 10.29 10.32
CA LYS A 248 24.70 11.55 10.87
C LYS A 248 23.96 11.94 12.14
N GLU A 249 22.63 11.87 12.12
CA GLU A 249 21.74 12.24 13.22
C GLU A 249 21.86 11.23 14.39
N LEU A 250 22.05 9.95 14.07
CA LEU A 250 22.33 8.92 15.08
C LEU A 250 23.68 9.15 15.76
N LYS A 251 24.74 9.48 15.00
CA LYS A 251 26.07 9.77 15.55
C LYS A 251 26.13 11.04 16.38
N SER A 252 25.32 12.07 16.02
CA SER A 252 25.23 13.32 16.79
C SER A 252 24.36 13.22 18.04
N GLY A 253 23.59 12.14 18.19
CA GLY A 253 22.59 12.00 19.25
C GLY A 253 21.30 12.81 19.04
N GLU A 254 21.09 13.39 17.85
CA GLU A 254 19.85 14.07 17.49
C GLU A 254 18.68 13.07 17.28
N LEU A 255 18.98 11.85 16.87
CA LEU A 255 18.09 10.71 16.81
C LEU A 255 18.69 9.51 17.53
N THR A 256 17.81 8.66 18.04
CA THR A 256 18.14 7.34 18.57
C THR A 256 17.57 6.26 17.65
N GLU A 257 17.99 5.00 17.82
CA GLU A 257 17.42 3.88 17.06
C GLU A 257 15.91 3.72 17.29
N ASN A 258 15.43 4.06 18.50
CA ASN A 258 14.00 4.06 18.81
C ASN A 258 13.19 5.06 17.97
N ASP A 259 13.81 6.19 17.58
CA ASP A 259 13.16 7.17 16.72
C ASP A 259 12.96 6.67 15.27
N LEU A 260 13.64 5.58 14.90
CA LEU A 260 13.52 4.89 13.61
C LEU A 260 12.67 3.60 13.69
N THR A 261 12.12 3.29 14.86
CA THR A 261 11.32 2.09 15.11
C THR A 261 9.83 2.43 15.14
N GLY A 262 9.00 1.53 14.64
CA GLY A 262 7.54 1.68 14.66
C GLY A 262 6.98 1.77 16.08
N VAL A 263 6.00 2.63 16.28
CA VAL A 263 5.35 2.85 17.57
C VAL A 263 4.16 1.91 17.72
N GLU A 264 4.17 1.09 18.78
CA GLU A 264 3.08 0.16 19.06
C GLU A 264 1.79 0.89 19.46
N ILE A 265 0.70 0.56 18.79
CA ILE A 265 -0.63 1.03 19.16
C ILE A 265 -1.37 -0.04 19.93
N GLU A 266 -1.43 -1.25 19.38
CA GLU A 266 -2.03 -2.41 20.04
C GLU A 266 -1.53 -3.70 19.40
N LYS A 267 -1.36 -4.72 20.25
CA LYS A 267 -1.02 -6.08 19.84
C LYS A 267 -1.92 -7.05 20.60
N GLU A 268 -2.50 -8.02 19.88
CA GLU A 268 -3.35 -9.03 20.48
C GLU A 268 -3.15 -10.40 19.83
N GLU A 269 -3.41 -11.43 20.62
CA GLU A 269 -3.42 -12.82 20.19
C GLU A 269 -4.83 -13.36 20.34
N ILE A 270 -5.49 -13.68 19.23
CA ILE A 270 -6.82 -14.30 19.22
C ILE A 270 -6.71 -15.79 18.90
N SER A 271 -7.61 -16.60 19.48
CA SER A 271 -7.67 -18.03 19.19
C SER A 271 -8.74 -18.33 18.15
N ILE A 272 -8.36 -19.00 17.06
CA ILE A 272 -9.26 -19.46 16.01
C ILE A 272 -9.10 -20.96 15.88
N ASN A 273 -10.15 -21.71 16.18
CA ASN A 273 -10.14 -23.18 16.13
C ASN A 273 -8.97 -23.81 16.93
N GLY A 274 -8.62 -23.21 18.08
CA GLY A 274 -7.50 -23.65 18.92
C GLY A 274 -6.11 -23.18 18.51
N GLU A 275 -6.00 -22.55 17.34
CA GLU A 275 -4.76 -21.99 16.82
C GLU A 275 -4.63 -20.50 17.13
N LYS A 276 -3.40 -20.02 17.26
CA LYS A 276 -3.11 -18.62 17.57
C LYS A 276 -3.02 -17.77 16.32
N VAL A 277 -3.69 -16.63 16.32
CA VAL A 277 -3.57 -15.58 15.31
C VAL A 277 -3.13 -14.31 16.01
N GLU A 278 -1.97 -13.79 15.65
CA GLU A 278 -1.44 -12.56 16.19
C GLU A 278 -1.82 -11.38 15.29
N ILE A 279 -2.35 -10.31 15.87
CA ILE A 279 -2.71 -9.07 15.16
C ILE A 279 -1.91 -7.93 15.77
N LYS A 280 -1.24 -7.14 14.93
CA LYS A 280 -0.42 -6.00 15.33
C LYS A 280 -0.85 -4.74 14.59
N VAL A 281 -0.93 -3.63 15.31
CA VAL A 281 -1.14 -2.29 14.74
C VAL A 281 -0.04 -1.37 15.28
N TYR A 282 0.71 -0.80 14.37
CA TYR A 282 1.84 0.10 14.65
C TYR A 282 1.72 1.37 13.80
N ILE A 283 2.31 2.45 14.25
CA ILE A 283 2.50 3.64 13.42
C ILE A 283 3.96 3.80 13.03
N VAL A 284 4.17 4.26 11.80
CA VAL A 284 5.48 4.59 11.24
C VAL A 284 6.21 5.57 12.16
N PRO A 285 7.53 5.49 12.32
CA PRO A 285 8.33 6.40 13.13
C PRO A 285 8.02 7.89 12.85
N ARG A 286 7.96 8.71 13.90
CA ARG A 286 7.58 10.13 13.79
C ARG A 286 8.48 10.92 12.83
N VAL A 287 9.76 10.58 12.77
CA VAL A 287 10.73 11.22 11.87
C VAL A 287 10.35 11.05 10.39
N LEU A 288 9.69 9.94 10.02
CA LEU A 288 9.25 9.60 8.65
C LEU A 288 7.83 10.10 8.33
N ARG A 289 7.07 10.59 9.31
CA ARG A 289 5.69 11.11 9.18
C ARG A 289 5.54 12.48 9.82
N TRP A 290 6.53 13.35 9.63
CA TRP A 290 6.73 14.56 10.41
C TRP A 290 5.58 15.56 10.34
N LYS A 291 4.95 15.75 9.18
CA LYS A 291 3.86 16.72 8.99
C LYS A 291 2.78 16.22 8.04
N GLU A 292 1.60 16.81 8.18
CA GLU A 292 0.48 16.59 7.27
C GLU A 292 0.81 17.05 5.84
N GLY A 293 0.32 16.29 4.85
CA GLY A 293 0.41 16.66 3.43
C GLY A 293 1.69 16.19 2.70
N ASP A 294 2.70 15.66 3.39
CA ASP A 294 3.92 15.17 2.76
C ASP A 294 3.76 13.84 2.02
N GLY A 295 2.62 13.16 2.19
CA GLY A 295 2.33 11.93 1.48
C GLY A 295 3.25 10.75 1.77
N GLY A 296 4.14 10.82 2.76
CA GLY A 296 5.19 9.85 3.05
C GLY A 296 6.39 9.97 2.13
N GLU A 297 6.56 11.11 1.46
CA GLU A 297 7.67 11.35 0.53
C GLU A 297 8.86 12.04 1.20
N ARG A 298 8.64 12.75 2.32
CA ARG A 298 9.67 13.53 3.00
C ARG A 298 9.72 13.25 4.49
N ASP A 299 10.95 13.31 5.04
CA ASP A 299 11.22 13.15 6.48
C ASP A 299 11.15 14.49 7.26
N LYS A 300 11.44 14.42 8.57
CA LYS A 300 11.58 15.58 9.46
C LYS A 300 12.55 16.64 8.94
N PHE A 301 13.58 16.23 8.22
CA PHE A 301 14.63 17.07 7.67
C PHE A 301 14.35 17.51 6.21
N ASN A 302 13.12 17.27 5.71
CA ASN A 302 12.68 17.58 4.36
C ASN A 302 13.44 16.83 3.25
N ARG A 303 14.05 15.68 3.56
CA ARG A 303 14.76 14.81 2.61
C ARG A 303 13.80 13.80 1.99
N ASP A 304 14.05 13.41 0.74
CA ASP A 304 13.27 12.39 0.03
C ASP A 304 13.54 11.00 0.64
N ILE A 305 12.47 10.34 1.09
CA ILE A 305 12.49 8.99 1.67
C ILE A 305 11.67 7.99 0.85
N THR A 306 11.16 8.39 -0.30
CA THR A 306 10.23 7.59 -1.11
C THR A 306 10.77 6.20 -1.41
N LYS A 307 12.06 6.09 -1.76
CA LYS A 307 12.69 4.82 -2.13
C LYS A 307 13.01 3.92 -0.93
N ILE A 308 13.39 4.51 0.21
CA ILE A 308 13.85 3.76 1.39
C ILE A 308 12.72 3.39 2.33
N ALA A 309 11.72 4.25 2.50
CA ALA A 309 10.63 4.05 3.45
C ALA A 309 9.36 3.46 2.83
N GLN A 310 9.14 3.58 1.51
CA GLN A 310 8.02 3.02 0.74
C GLN A 310 6.61 3.28 1.35
N ILE A 311 6.46 4.33 2.13
CA ILE A 311 5.25 4.66 2.91
C ILE A 311 4.07 4.96 1.98
N LYS A 312 4.34 5.62 0.83
CA LYS A 312 3.30 6.01 -0.13
C LYS A 312 2.47 4.82 -0.63
N GLU A 313 3.11 3.65 -0.77
CA GLU A 313 2.51 2.43 -1.30
C GLU A 313 1.73 1.63 -0.24
N SER A 314 1.79 2.06 1.04
CA SER A 314 1.25 1.30 2.20
C SER A 314 -0.18 1.71 2.59
N GLN A 315 -0.80 2.66 1.90
CA GLN A 315 -2.08 3.26 2.31
C GLN A 315 -3.21 2.23 2.45
N GLY A 316 -3.58 1.94 3.70
CA GLY A 316 -4.65 1.01 4.05
C GLY A 316 -4.31 -0.47 3.79
N CYS A 317 -3.04 -0.78 3.47
CA CYS A 317 -2.60 -2.14 3.24
C CYS A 317 -2.54 -2.94 4.55
N VAL A 318 -2.90 -4.21 4.46
CA VAL A 318 -2.79 -5.18 5.55
C VAL A 318 -1.86 -6.31 5.13
N SER A 319 -0.86 -6.59 5.98
CA SER A 319 0.08 -7.69 5.78
C SER A 319 -0.46 -8.97 6.39
N LEU A 320 -0.69 -10.00 5.57
CA LEU A 320 -1.06 -11.33 6.04
C LEU A 320 0.15 -12.26 5.98
N LEU A 321 0.61 -12.71 7.14
CA LEU A 321 1.73 -13.63 7.29
C LEU A 321 1.25 -15.05 7.60
N ARG A 322 1.63 -15.99 6.76
CA ARG A 322 1.43 -17.42 6.96
C ARG A 322 2.76 -18.09 7.32
N ASN A 323 2.88 -18.61 8.53
CA ASN A 323 4.14 -19.16 9.03
C ASN A 323 5.34 -18.20 8.87
N GLY A 324 5.13 -16.89 9.08
CA GLY A 324 6.17 -15.86 8.95
C GLY A 324 6.42 -15.35 7.51
N ARG A 325 5.85 -16.00 6.50
CA ARG A 325 5.94 -15.57 5.09
C ARG A 325 4.71 -14.71 4.74
N GLU A 326 4.92 -13.50 4.23
CA GLU A 326 3.83 -12.66 3.77
C GLU A 326 3.22 -13.20 2.48
N ILE A 327 1.95 -13.54 2.53
CA ILE A 327 1.19 -14.08 1.39
C ILE A 327 0.23 -13.05 0.76
N TYR A 328 0.02 -11.94 1.44
CA TYR A 328 -0.85 -10.85 0.96
C TYR A 328 -0.41 -9.52 1.56
N TYR A 329 -0.37 -8.49 0.74
CA TYR A 329 -0.13 -7.13 1.17
C TYR A 329 -0.88 -6.16 0.24
N ASP A 330 -2.07 -5.81 0.62
CA ASP A 330 -2.94 -4.87 -0.10
C ASP A 330 -4.14 -4.52 0.78
N ILE A 331 -5.04 -3.69 0.29
CA ILE A 331 -6.31 -3.37 0.93
C ILE A 331 -7.21 -4.60 0.91
N ILE A 332 -7.57 -5.10 2.08
CA ILE A 332 -8.58 -6.16 2.19
C ILE A 332 -9.97 -5.51 2.24
N PRO A 333 -10.84 -5.76 1.24
CA PRO A 333 -12.16 -5.14 1.20
C PRO A 333 -12.97 -5.35 2.47
N ARG A 334 -13.48 -4.27 3.05
CA ARG A 334 -14.32 -4.26 4.26
C ARG A 334 -13.63 -4.78 5.53
N LEU A 335 -12.30 -4.84 5.57
CA LEU A 335 -11.57 -5.23 6.78
C LEU A 335 -11.36 -4.04 7.70
N LEU A 336 -10.96 -2.89 7.18
CA LEU A 336 -10.85 -1.68 7.99
C LEU A 336 -12.22 -1.22 8.48
N PRO A 337 -12.30 -0.71 9.72
CA PRO A 337 -13.58 -0.32 10.33
C PRO A 337 -14.27 0.84 9.62
N THR A 338 -13.48 1.74 9.05
CA THR A 338 -13.93 2.93 8.34
C THR A 338 -13.33 2.99 6.92
N ARG A 339 -13.66 4.02 6.15
CA ARG A 339 -12.99 4.30 4.87
C ARG A 339 -11.48 4.45 5.07
N VAL A 340 -10.72 4.09 4.02
CA VAL A 340 -9.28 4.32 3.99
C VAL A 340 -9.03 5.83 3.85
N GLU A 341 -8.22 6.37 4.76
CA GLU A 341 -7.80 7.77 4.76
C GLU A 341 -6.34 7.89 4.29
N ASP A 342 -5.92 9.09 3.89
CA ASP A 342 -4.55 9.31 3.42
C ASP A 342 -3.50 9.03 4.51
N LEU A 343 -3.85 9.27 5.76
CA LEU A 343 -2.96 9.02 6.89
C LEU A 343 -2.78 7.52 7.19
N ASP A 344 -3.64 6.64 6.66
CA ASP A 344 -3.52 5.19 6.87
C ASP A 344 -2.25 4.60 6.24
N ARG A 345 -1.58 5.35 5.35
CA ARG A 345 -0.23 4.99 4.87
C ARG A 345 0.82 4.93 5.98
N TYR A 346 0.56 5.59 7.09
CA TYR A 346 1.43 5.58 8.27
C TYR A 346 1.02 4.53 9.32
N ILE A 347 0.01 3.72 9.03
CA ILE A 347 -0.48 2.67 9.93
C ILE A 347 -0.11 1.31 9.35
N GLY A 348 0.79 0.60 10.01
CA GLY A 348 1.14 -0.78 9.68
C GLY A 348 0.21 -1.75 10.40
N ILE A 349 -0.43 -2.66 9.64
CA ILE A 349 -1.28 -3.72 10.18
C ILE A 349 -0.74 -5.06 9.71
N GLU A 350 -0.43 -5.95 10.65
CA GLU A 350 0.04 -7.31 10.40
C GLU A 350 -0.88 -8.33 11.08
N VAL A 351 -1.28 -9.35 10.34
CA VAL A 351 -2.03 -10.50 10.86
C VAL A 351 -1.23 -11.76 10.56
N SER A 352 -0.72 -12.41 11.60
CA SER A 352 0.12 -13.61 11.50
C SER A 352 -0.65 -14.84 11.94
N PHE A 353 -0.62 -15.91 11.14
CA PHE A 353 -1.35 -17.14 11.40
C PHE A 353 -0.59 -18.38 10.91
N PRO A 354 -0.84 -19.57 11.52
CA PRO A 354 -0.27 -20.84 11.08
C PRO A 354 -1.00 -21.40 9.84
N ALA A 355 -0.32 -22.26 9.11
CA ALA A 355 -0.85 -22.90 7.90
C ALA A 355 -2.09 -23.79 8.15
N THR A 356 -2.34 -24.22 9.38
CA THR A 356 -3.56 -24.94 9.77
C THR A 356 -4.84 -24.14 9.55
N LEU A 357 -4.71 -22.81 9.47
CA LEU A 357 -5.82 -21.87 9.23
C LEU A 357 -6.01 -21.47 7.75
N ASP A 358 -5.33 -22.12 6.80
CA ASP A 358 -5.41 -21.78 5.38
C ASP A 358 -6.86 -21.66 4.84
N GLU A 359 -7.77 -22.50 5.31
CA GLU A 359 -9.17 -22.49 4.89
C GLU A 359 -9.91 -21.22 5.39
N TYR A 360 -9.59 -20.76 6.59
CA TYR A 360 -10.17 -19.54 7.18
C TYR A 360 -9.70 -18.27 6.50
N PHE A 361 -8.47 -18.30 5.93
CA PHE A 361 -7.90 -17.19 5.16
C PHE A 361 -8.02 -17.37 3.65
N ARG A 362 -8.74 -18.42 3.18
CA ARG A 362 -8.92 -18.72 1.76
C ARG A 362 -7.61 -18.70 0.97
N VAL A 363 -6.55 -19.25 1.56
CA VAL A 363 -5.25 -19.35 0.90
C VAL A 363 -5.35 -20.25 -0.32
N ARG A 364 -5.04 -19.71 -1.50
CA ARG A 364 -5.11 -20.41 -2.78
C ARG A 364 -3.78 -21.08 -3.13
N ASN A 365 -3.78 -21.96 -4.15
CA ASN A 365 -2.59 -22.59 -4.69
C ASN A 365 -1.56 -21.57 -5.18
N VAL A 366 -2.05 -20.52 -5.80
CA VAL A 366 -1.28 -19.30 -6.08
C VAL A 366 -1.41 -18.41 -4.85
N LYS A 367 -0.33 -18.19 -4.11
CA LYS A 367 -0.29 -17.42 -2.86
C LYS A 367 -0.53 -15.92 -3.10
N LYS A 368 -1.53 -15.59 -3.91
CA LYS A 368 -1.95 -14.24 -4.24
C LYS A 368 -3.45 -14.10 -3.93
N GLY A 369 -3.81 -13.14 -3.09
CA GLY A 369 -5.20 -12.81 -2.80
C GLY A 369 -5.84 -13.62 -1.67
N ALA A 370 -5.11 -13.90 -0.61
CA ALA A 370 -5.70 -14.41 0.64
C ALA A 370 -6.66 -13.38 1.24
N VAL A 371 -7.88 -13.80 1.55
CA VAL A 371 -8.90 -12.95 2.18
C VAL A 371 -9.59 -13.76 3.27
N PRO A 372 -9.65 -13.27 4.52
CA PRO A 372 -10.35 -13.98 5.60
C PRO A 372 -11.81 -14.28 5.22
N VAL A 373 -12.33 -15.44 5.64
CA VAL A 373 -13.75 -15.75 5.51
C VAL A 373 -14.59 -14.70 6.26
N ASP A 374 -15.83 -14.49 5.85
CA ASP A 374 -16.64 -13.34 6.30
C ASP A 374 -16.75 -13.23 7.82
N LYS A 375 -16.95 -14.33 8.53
CA LYS A 375 -17.05 -14.34 9.99
C LYS A 375 -15.73 -13.90 10.65
N LEU A 376 -14.61 -14.43 10.19
CA LEU A 376 -13.28 -14.06 10.68
C LEU A 376 -12.95 -12.59 10.34
N ARG A 377 -13.28 -12.16 9.14
CA ARG A 377 -13.11 -10.76 8.72
C ARG A 377 -13.87 -9.79 9.63
N GLN A 378 -15.10 -10.12 10.01
CA GLN A 378 -15.87 -9.30 10.94
C GLN A 378 -15.25 -9.25 12.34
N GLN A 379 -14.73 -10.36 12.85
CA GLN A 379 -14.02 -10.38 14.14
C GLN A 379 -12.77 -9.49 14.10
N ILE A 380 -11.91 -9.64 13.07
CA ILE A 380 -10.73 -8.81 12.90
C ILE A 380 -11.11 -7.33 12.74
N LYS A 381 -12.15 -7.03 11.94
CA LYS A 381 -12.66 -5.67 11.77
C LYS A 381 -13.09 -5.04 13.09
N THR A 382 -13.86 -5.78 13.89
CA THR A 382 -14.35 -5.30 15.19
C THR A 382 -13.19 -5.00 16.14
N TRP A 383 -12.16 -5.85 16.13
CA TRP A 383 -10.97 -5.61 16.92
C TRP A 383 -10.17 -4.40 16.42
N LEU A 384 -10.02 -4.24 15.09
CA LEU A 384 -9.28 -3.13 14.49
C LEU A 384 -9.92 -1.75 14.73
N ASP A 385 -11.19 -1.66 15.11
CA ASP A 385 -11.89 -0.38 15.24
C ASP A 385 -11.19 0.57 16.22
N LYS A 386 -10.92 0.09 17.43
CA LYS A 386 -10.27 0.89 18.47
C LYS A 386 -8.81 1.22 18.14
N PRO A 387 -7.93 0.25 17.77
CA PRO A 387 -6.54 0.56 17.47
C PRO A 387 -6.35 1.46 16.25
N VAL A 388 -7.15 1.29 15.18
CA VAL A 388 -7.05 2.16 14.00
C VAL A 388 -7.47 3.60 14.32
N ARG A 389 -8.57 3.78 15.08
CA ARG A 389 -8.96 5.13 15.53
C ARG A 389 -7.90 5.78 16.41
N LYS A 390 -7.33 5.01 17.35
CA LYS A 390 -6.24 5.48 18.20
C LYS A 390 -5.03 5.89 17.35
N ALA A 391 -4.59 5.03 16.43
CA ALA A 391 -3.46 5.33 15.54
C ALA A 391 -3.69 6.61 14.73
N ARG A 392 -4.88 6.79 14.16
CA ARG A 392 -5.26 8.00 13.44
C ARG A 392 -5.22 9.25 14.33
N LYS A 393 -5.73 9.13 15.56
CA LYS A 393 -5.69 10.21 16.53
C LYS A 393 -4.24 10.59 16.88
N ASP A 394 -3.42 9.62 17.24
CA ASP A 394 -2.02 9.86 17.64
C ASP A 394 -1.22 10.54 16.49
N ILE A 395 -1.44 10.12 15.23
CA ILE A 395 -0.82 10.77 14.06
C ILE A 395 -1.27 12.22 13.91
N ARG A 396 -2.56 12.49 14.08
CA ARG A 396 -3.12 13.84 13.97
C ARG A 396 -2.62 14.75 15.10
N ASP A 397 -2.53 14.23 16.31
CA ASP A 397 -2.01 14.95 17.48
C ASP A 397 -0.54 15.34 17.25
N ASP A 398 0.30 14.42 16.74
CA ASP A 398 1.68 14.71 16.36
C ASP A 398 1.78 15.84 15.31
N TRP A 399 0.92 15.83 14.30
CA TRP A 399 0.91 16.85 13.25
C TRP A 399 0.40 18.20 13.77
N ALA A 400 -0.59 18.20 14.67
CA ALA A 400 -1.08 19.40 15.33
C ALA A 400 0.03 20.05 16.15
N GLU A 401 0.81 19.27 16.89
CA GLU A 401 1.95 19.77 17.67
C GLU A 401 2.99 20.47 16.78
N VAL A 402 3.35 19.86 15.63
CA VAL A 402 4.27 20.49 14.67
C VAL A 402 3.69 21.76 14.06
N LYS A 403 2.39 21.78 13.79
CA LYS A 403 1.68 22.94 13.23
C LYS A 403 1.63 24.10 14.21
N MET A 404 1.44 23.80 15.50
CA MET A 404 1.46 24.82 16.57
C MET A 404 2.83 25.45 16.75
N GLN A 405 3.92 24.69 16.68
CA GLN A 405 5.28 25.24 16.71
C GLN A 405 5.54 26.22 15.55
N LYS A 406 4.79 26.11 14.43
CA LYS A 406 4.90 26.97 13.25
C LYS A 406 3.87 28.09 13.19
N SER A 407 2.74 27.99 13.92
CA SER A 407 1.61 28.91 13.79
C SER A 407 1.18 29.55 15.10
N SER A 408 2.08 30.25 15.77
CA SER A 408 1.68 31.16 16.88
C SER A 408 0.78 32.31 16.42
N THR A 409 0.36 32.37 15.16
CA THR A 409 -0.48 33.46 14.64
C THR A 409 -1.23 33.02 13.35
N SER A 410 -2.50 32.62 13.42
CA SER A 410 -3.38 32.91 12.28
C SER A 410 -4.87 32.85 12.63
N HIS A 411 -5.45 34.01 12.85
CA HIS A 411 -6.86 34.28 12.85
C HIS A 411 -7.31 34.63 11.42
N ASN A 412 -7.46 33.63 10.55
CA ASN A 412 -7.67 33.83 9.10
C ASN A 412 -9.05 34.37 8.71
N TYR A 413 -10.06 34.33 9.61
CA TYR A 413 -11.45 34.67 9.30
C TYR A 413 -12.09 35.64 10.33
N THR A 414 -11.31 36.25 11.20
CA THR A 414 -11.83 37.09 12.30
C THR A 414 -12.71 38.22 11.78
N GLU A 415 -12.28 38.90 10.71
CA GLU A 415 -13.00 40.02 10.11
C GLU A 415 -14.36 39.57 9.49
N ALA A 416 -14.36 38.51 8.70
CA ALA A 416 -15.60 37.98 8.09
C ALA A 416 -16.60 37.49 9.17
N GLU A 417 -16.11 36.83 10.22
CA GLU A 417 -16.95 36.38 11.34
C GLU A 417 -17.48 37.59 12.16
N GLU A 418 -16.71 38.66 12.29
CA GLU A 418 -17.13 39.86 12.98
C GLU A 418 -18.21 40.62 12.22
N ILE A 419 -18.05 40.77 10.90
CA ILE A 419 -19.10 41.31 10.02
C ILE A 419 -20.36 40.46 10.10
N ALA A 420 -20.25 39.13 10.04
CA ALA A 420 -21.40 38.23 10.18
C ALA A 420 -22.14 38.46 11.52
N ARG A 421 -21.43 38.73 12.60
CA ARG A 421 -22.00 39.04 13.92
C ARG A 421 -22.79 40.37 13.93
N VAL A 422 -22.26 41.38 13.28
CA VAL A 422 -22.94 42.68 13.17
C VAL A 422 -24.21 42.57 12.35
N VAL A 423 -24.12 41.92 11.20
CA VAL A 423 -25.23 41.74 10.24
C VAL A 423 -26.32 40.81 10.78
N GLN A 424 -26.03 39.91 11.70
CA GLN A 424 -27.01 38.99 12.29
C GLN A 424 -28.26 39.68 12.84
N THR A 425 -28.13 40.89 13.37
CA THR A 425 -29.27 41.65 13.93
C THR A 425 -30.28 42.08 12.86
N THR A 426 -29.87 42.11 11.60
CA THR A 426 -30.69 42.56 10.45
C THR A 426 -31.14 41.41 9.54
N LEU A 427 -30.62 40.20 9.74
CA LEU A 427 -30.92 39.02 8.92
C LEU A 427 -31.92 38.06 9.63
N PRO A 428 -32.71 37.31 8.87
CA PRO A 428 -33.58 36.29 9.44
C PRO A 428 -32.73 35.20 10.10
N LEU A 429 -33.22 34.67 11.21
CA LEU A 429 -32.60 33.55 11.93
C LEU A 429 -32.67 32.25 11.09
N GLY A 430 -31.60 31.45 11.16
CA GLY A 430 -31.58 30.12 10.53
C GLY A 430 -32.61 29.18 11.19
N LEU A 431 -33.27 28.37 10.38
CA LEU A 431 -34.27 27.39 10.86
C LEU A 431 -33.68 26.00 11.06
N ALA A 432 -32.53 25.72 10.49
CA ALA A 432 -31.84 24.43 10.65
C ALA A 432 -31.17 24.34 12.05
N GLY A 433 -31.23 23.18 12.66
CA GLY A 433 -30.64 22.91 13.99
C GLY A 433 -31.42 23.44 15.20
N VAL A 434 -32.59 24.07 14.98
CA VAL A 434 -33.43 24.65 16.08
C VAL A 434 -33.92 23.59 17.07
N THR A 435 -33.96 22.32 16.67
CA THR A 435 -34.39 21.20 17.51
C THR A 435 -33.25 20.49 18.23
N LEU A 436 -32.00 20.95 18.05
CA LEU A 436 -30.84 20.35 18.71
C LEU A 436 -30.88 20.63 20.22
N THR A 437 -30.55 19.61 21.01
CA THR A 437 -30.35 19.75 22.45
C THR A 437 -28.96 20.36 22.73
N ASN A 438 -28.76 20.91 23.93
CA ASN A 438 -27.43 21.38 24.34
C ASN A 438 -26.36 20.28 24.26
N ALA A 439 -26.75 19.03 24.49
CA ALA A 439 -25.85 17.87 24.36
C ALA A 439 -25.46 17.60 22.89
N ASP A 440 -26.37 17.82 21.94
CA ASP A 440 -26.08 17.68 20.50
C ASP A 440 -25.17 18.80 20.02
N GLU A 441 -25.40 20.04 20.47
CA GLU A 441 -24.50 21.17 20.16
C GLU A 441 -23.08 20.93 20.70
N GLU A 442 -22.97 20.48 21.95
CA GLU A 442 -21.68 20.16 22.56
C GLU A 442 -20.96 19.05 21.79
N ARG A 443 -21.67 18.01 21.34
CA ARG A 443 -21.09 16.97 20.51
C ARG A 443 -20.53 17.52 19.20
N LEU A 444 -21.26 18.39 18.48
CA LEU A 444 -20.79 19.00 17.24
C LEU A 444 -19.57 19.89 17.47
N VAL A 445 -19.52 20.61 18.59
CA VAL A 445 -18.35 21.39 18.96
C VAL A 445 -17.15 20.50 19.29
N LEU A 446 -17.36 19.36 19.94
CA LEU A 446 -16.32 18.38 20.20
C LEU A 446 -15.80 17.75 18.90
N GLU A 447 -16.70 17.38 17.96
CA GLU A 447 -16.31 16.91 16.63
C GLU A 447 -15.48 17.97 15.88
N LEU A 448 -15.84 19.24 15.96
CA LEU A 448 -15.04 20.33 15.37
C LEU A 448 -13.66 20.46 16.03
N ILE A 449 -13.58 20.32 17.35
CA ILE A 449 -12.31 20.35 18.11
C ILE A 449 -11.43 19.17 17.64
N GLU A 450 -12.01 17.98 17.48
CA GLU A 450 -11.31 16.80 16.96
C GLU A 450 -10.86 17.00 15.51
N ASP A 451 -11.71 17.51 14.64
CA ASP A 451 -11.40 17.81 13.24
C ASP A 451 -10.24 18.81 13.09
N LEU A 452 -10.12 19.76 14.03
CA LEU A 452 -9.04 20.74 14.11
C LEU A 452 -7.80 20.20 14.82
N LEU A 453 -7.84 18.94 15.27
CA LEU A 453 -6.74 18.28 15.98
C LEU A 453 -6.38 18.98 17.31
N LEU A 454 -7.33 19.63 17.94
CA LEU A 454 -7.18 20.25 19.25
C LEU A 454 -7.57 19.26 20.35
N THR A 455 -6.89 19.30 21.47
CA THR A 455 -7.27 18.52 22.67
C THR A 455 -7.28 19.43 23.88
N GLU A 456 -8.17 19.16 24.85
CA GLU A 456 -8.23 19.94 26.09
C GLU A 456 -6.93 19.84 26.90
N GLU A 457 -6.20 18.73 26.78
CA GLU A 457 -4.93 18.51 27.47
C GLU A 457 -3.77 19.31 26.86
N ASN A 458 -3.68 19.32 25.52
CA ASN A 458 -2.54 19.91 24.81
C ASN A 458 -2.77 21.37 24.41
N ASN A 459 -4.05 21.76 24.20
CA ASN A 459 -4.44 23.07 23.66
C ASN A 459 -5.58 23.74 24.44
N PRO A 460 -5.56 23.77 25.78
CA PRO A 460 -6.72 24.22 26.56
C PRO A 460 -7.17 25.65 26.22
N LYS A 461 -6.24 26.54 25.91
CA LYS A 461 -6.56 27.95 25.54
C LYS A 461 -7.23 28.02 24.16
N GLU A 462 -6.77 27.25 23.18
CA GLU A 462 -7.33 27.26 21.82
C GLU A 462 -8.70 26.63 21.80
N VAL A 463 -8.89 25.51 22.51
CA VAL A 463 -10.19 24.86 22.69
C VAL A 463 -11.18 25.84 23.33
N GLU A 464 -10.80 26.49 24.39
CA GLU A 464 -11.67 27.50 25.06
C GLU A 464 -11.98 28.68 24.12
N MET A 465 -10.99 29.20 23.39
CA MET A 465 -11.22 30.26 22.41
C MET A 465 -12.15 29.81 21.29
N LEU A 466 -12.03 28.56 20.80
CA LEU A 466 -12.91 28.00 19.79
C LEU A 466 -14.34 27.87 20.31
N ARG A 467 -14.53 27.32 21.51
CA ARG A 467 -15.85 27.25 22.17
C ARG A 467 -16.50 28.62 22.29
N GLN A 468 -15.74 29.62 22.72
CA GLN A 468 -16.22 31.00 22.83
C GLN A 468 -16.58 31.60 21.46
N ARG A 469 -15.80 31.34 20.42
CA ARG A 469 -16.11 31.82 19.06
C ARG A 469 -17.39 31.16 18.52
N VAL A 470 -17.53 29.84 18.60
CA VAL A 470 -18.76 29.13 18.19
C VAL A 470 -19.97 29.59 19.00
N SER A 471 -19.78 29.89 20.29
CA SER A 471 -20.84 30.44 21.13
C SER A 471 -21.29 31.86 20.76
N LYS A 472 -20.34 32.75 20.39
CA LYS A 472 -20.59 34.16 20.13
C LYS A 472 -20.96 34.51 18.70
N ASN A 473 -20.40 33.77 17.72
CA ASN A 473 -20.56 34.10 16.31
C ASN A 473 -21.72 33.32 15.66
N PRO A 474 -22.51 33.95 14.79
CA PRO A 474 -23.56 33.29 14.02
C PRO A 474 -22.99 32.34 12.97
N ILE A 475 -21.79 32.65 12.46
CA ILE A 475 -21.06 31.85 11.50
C ILE A 475 -19.63 31.71 12.01
N THR A 476 -19.14 30.49 12.12
CA THR A 476 -17.75 30.18 12.46
C THR A 476 -17.12 29.45 11.27
N ILE A 477 -16.00 29.98 10.74
CA ILE A 477 -15.34 29.44 9.55
C ILE A 477 -14.04 28.74 9.93
N ARG A 478 -13.81 27.52 9.41
CA ARG A 478 -12.59 26.75 9.64
C ARG A 478 -12.10 26.05 8.40
N ASP A 479 -10.77 25.92 8.30
CA ASP A 479 -10.09 25.16 7.26
C ASP A 479 -9.79 23.77 7.81
N ILE A 480 -10.39 22.74 7.23
CA ILE A 480 -10.28 21.34 7.67
C ILE A 480 -9.87 20.46 6.47
N PRO A 481 -8.87 19.57 6.62
CA PRO A 481 -8.47 18.68 5.53
C PRO A 481 -9.32 17.41 5.52
N TRP A 482 -10.06 17.14 4.43
CA TRP A 482 -10.67 15.83 4.20
C TRP A 482 -10.53 15.39 2.74
N THR A 483 -10.69 14.09 2.51
CA THR A 483 -10.65 13.49 1.17
C THR A 483 -12.03 13.48 0.54
N GLY A 484 -12.13 14.07 -0.66
CA GLY A 484 -13.39 14.17 -1.41
C GLY A 484 -13.32 15.36 -2.36
N ASN A 485 -14.36 15.47 -3.18
CA ASN A 485 -14.49 16.58 -4.13
C ASN A 485 -15.33 17.75 -3.58
N GLU A 486 -15.76 17.65 -2.34
CA GLU A 486 -16.53 18.68 -1.67
C GLU A 486 -15.59 19.83 -1.29
N LEU A 487 -15.93 21.04 -1.72
CA LEU A 487 -15.18 22.26 -1.38
C LEU A 487 -15.45 22.69 0.06
N LEU A 488 -16.67 22.51 0.52
CA LEU A 488 -17.12 22.95 1.84
C LEU A 488 -18.10 21.93 2.43
N ASP A 489 -18.18 21.94 3.76
CA ASP A 489 -19.21 21.29 4.55
C ASP A 489 -19.83 22.27 5.54
N ILE A 490 -21.11 22.10 5.86
CA ILE A 490 -21.86 23.03 6.68
C ILE A 490 -22.60 22.27 7.78
N GLU A 491 -22.24 22.55 9.01
CA GLU A 491 -22.95 22.05 10.19
C GLU A 491 -23.85 23.12 10.77
N HIS A 492 -25.11 22.74 11.02
CA HIS A 492 -26.11 23.62 11.58
C HIS A 492 -26.26 23.41 13.07
N LEU A 493 -25.99 24.43 13.84
CA LEU A 493 -26.29 24.54 15.26
C LEU A 493 -27.53 25.41 15.46
N ASN A 494 -28.06 25.46 16.68
CA ASN A 494 -29.23 26.30 16.99
C ASN A 494 -28.97 27.79 16.64
N ASN A 495 -29.52 28.25 15.51
CA ASN A 495 -29.33 29.59 14.93
C ASN A 495 -27.88 29.98 14.59
N LYS A 496 -26.97 29.02 14.49
CA LYS A 496 -25.56 29.22 14.15
C LYS A 496 -25.11 28.22 13.11
N VAL A 497 -23.99 28.52 12.44
CA VAL A 497 -23.43 27.70 11.38
C VAL A 497 -21.93 27.55 11.58
N ILE A 498 -21.44 26.32 11.44
CA ILE A 498 -20.03 26.03 11.29
C ILE A 498 -19.78 25.74 9.81
N LEU A 499 -19.00 26.60 9.15
CA LEU A 499 -18.58 26.43 7.77
C LEU A 499 -17.16 25.85 7.74
N LYS A 500 -17.03 24.66 7.22
CA LYS A 500 -15.76 23.96 7.08
C LYS A 500 -15.30 24.03 5.61
N PHE A 501 -14.12 24.60 5.35
CA PHE A 501 -13.48 24.56 4.03
C PHE A 501 -12.54 23.36 3.93
N ASN A 502 -12.66 22.62 2.85
CA ASN A 502 -11.73 21.54 2.56
C ASN A 502 -10.38 22.11 2.11
N SER A 503 -9.41 22.15 3.00
CA SER A 503 -8.06 22.63 2.70
C SER A 503 -7.30 21.75 1.69
N ARG A 504 -7.80 20.56 1.36
CA ARG A 504 -7.24 19.66 0.33
C ARG A 504 -7.86 19.85 -1.04
N HIS A 505 -9.00 20.52 -1.14
CA HIS A 505 -9.66 20.79 -2.40
C HIS A 505 -8.77 21.66 -3.31
N SER A 506 -8.74 21.37 -4.61
CA SER A 506 -7.90 22.09 -5.58
C SER A 506 -8.17 23.60 -5.57
N PHE A 507 -9.45 24.00 -5.50
CA PHE A 507 -9.84 25.41 -5.40
C PHE A 507 -9.21 26.10 -4.16
N TYR A 508 -9.22 25.43 -3.00
CA TYR A 508 -8.62 25.98 -1.80
C TYR A 508 -7.10 26.16 -1.97
N LYS A 509 -6.41 25.16 -2.51
CA LYS A 509 -4.95 25.19 -2.70
C LYS A 509 -4.50 26.20 -3.74
N GLU A 510 -5.22 26.30 -4.85
CA GLU A 510 -4.79 27.10 -6.00
C GLU A 510 -5.28 28.57 -5.93
N VAL A 511 -6.32 28.85 -5.15
CA VAL A 511 -6.95 30.18 -5.06
C VAL A 511 -6.91 30.73 -3.64
N VAL A 512 -7.54 30.03 -2.68
CA VAL A 512 -7.77 30.57 -1.34
C VAL A 512 -6.46 30.68 -0.54
N LEU A 513 -5.64 29.64 -0.56
CA LEU A 513 -4.39 29.60 0.20
C LEU A 513 -3.36 30.64 -0.31
N PRO A 514 -3.12 30.78 -1.63
CA PRO A 514 -2.24 31.84 -2.14
C PRO A 514 -2.75 33.25 -1.84
N LEU A 515 -4.07 33.49 -1.95
CA LEU A 515 -4.68 34.78 -1.59
C LEU A 515 -4.41 35.13 -0.13
N LYS A 516 -4.66 34.20 0.80
CA LYS A 516 -4.41 34.41 2.23
C LYS A 516 -2.94 34.62 2.56
N ALA A 517 -2.05 33.90 1.88
CA ALA A 517 -0.61 34.04 2.04
C ALA A 517 -0.15 35.42 1.55
N TRP A 518 -0.64 35.89 0.42
CA TRP A 518 -0.33 37.19 -0.15
C TRP A 518 -0.81 38.36 0.74
N ILE A 519 -2.03 38.28 1.29
CA ILE A 519 -2.57 39.29 2.23
C ILE A 519 -1.67 39.41 3.47
N LYS A 520 -1.09 38.33 3.96
CA LYS A 520 -0.24 38.33 5.16
C LYS A 520 1.16 38.89 4.95
N GLN A 521 1.77 38.66 3.81
CA GLN A 521 3.12 39.12 3.47
C GLN A 521 3.21 39.39 1.96
N PRO A 522 2.85 40.60 1.50
CA PRO A 522 3.01 40.95 0.09
C PRO A 522 4.51 41.04 -0.25
N ASN A 523 5.02 40.06 -0.96
CA ASN A 523 6.39 40.04 -1.47
C ASN A 523 6.50 40.89 -2.74
N ALA A 524 7.58 41.66 -2.91
CA ALA A 524 7.83 42.49 -4.09
C ALA A 524 7.84 41.66 -5.41
N ALA A 525 8.31 40.41 -5.36
CA ALA A 525 8.29 39.49 -6.51
C ALA A 525 6.87 38.98 -6.88
N GLU A 526 5.90 39.06 -5.96
CA GLU A 526 4.51 38.67 -6.21
C GLU A 526 3.69 39.82 -6.80
N VAL A 527 4.13 41.06 -6.60
CA VAL A 527 3.50 42.26 -7.19
C VAL A 527 3.58 42.23 -8.73
N ASP A 528 4.66 41.72 -9.30
CA ASP A 528 4.81 41.55 -10.75
C ASP A 528 3.85 40.49 -11.34
N ASN A 529 3.39 39.56 -10.51
CA ASN A 529 2.40 38.53 -10.88
C ASN A 529 0.95 38.87 -10.51
N LEU A 530 0.70 40.04 -9.91
CA LEU A 530 -0.62 40.48 -9.45
C LEU A 530 -1.69 40.43 -10.56
N PRO A 531 -1.45 40.91 -11.80
CA PRO A 531 -2.45 40.82 -12.87
C PRO A 531 -2.85 39.37 -13.19
N ARG A 532 -1.88 38.46 -13.19
CA ARG A 532 -2.13 37.04 -13.43
C ARG A 532 -2.89 36.37 -12.28
N PHE A 533 -2.61 36.78 -11.06
CA PHE A 533 -3.33 36.32 -9.89
C PHE A 533 -4.78 36.82 -9.88
N MET A 534 -5.02 38.12 -10.21
CA MET A 534 -6.36 38.69 -10.33
C MET A 534 -7.19 38.00 -11.40
N LEU A 535 -6.61 37.67 -12.57
CA LEU A 535 -7.27 36.88 -13.60
C LEU A 535 -7.66 35.47 -13.12
N ARG A 536 -6.84 34.84 -12.31
CA ARG A 536 -7.15 33.53 -11.69
C ARG A 536 -8.26 33.65 -10.66
N LEU A 537 -8.27 34.71 -9.86
CA LEU A 537 -9.31 34.95 -8.87
C LEU A 537 -10.67 35.23 -9.55
N ASP A 538 -10.69 36.04 -10.60
CA ASP A 538 -11.88 36.31 -11.42
C ASP A 538 -12.46 35.01 -11.99
N ALA A 539 -11.64 34.23 -12.71
CA ALA A 539 -12.05 32.93 -13.25
C ALA A 539 -12.50 31.95 -12.14
N ALA A 540 -11.87 31.98 -10.97
CA ALA A 540 -12.23 31.11 -9.85
C ALA A 540 -13.61 31.46 -9.27
N ILE A 541 -13.96 32.74 -9.22
CA ILE A 541 -15.31 33.19 -8.83
C ILE A 541 -16.35 32.67 -9.83
N ASP A 542 -16.08 32.81 -11.13
CA ASP A 542 -16.93 32.25 -12.18
C ASP A 542 -17.13 30.75 -12.03
N PHE A 543 -16.04 29.99 -11.74
CA PHE A 543 -16.11 28.55 -11.57
C PHE A 543 -16.98 28.14 -10.35
N ILE A 544 -17.00 28.91 -9.26
CA ILE A 544 -17.90 28.64 -8.14
C ILE A 544 -19.36 28.72 -8.60
N PHE A 545 -19.74 29.79 -9.31
CA PHE A 545 -21.12 29.95 -9.77
C PHE A 545 -21.50 28.96 -10.86
N MET A 546 -20.58 28.63 -11.79
CA MET A 546 -20.79 27.60 -12.80
C MET A 546 -20.97 26.22 -12.16
N ALA A 547 -20.15 25.86 -11.19
CA ALA A 547 -20.25 24.59 -10.47
C ALA A 547 -21.57 24.50 -9.70
N TYR A 548 -21.97 25.57 -9.03
CA TYR A 548 -23.25 25.66 -8.34
C TYR A 548 -24.43 25.47 -9.31
N ALA A 549 -24.46 26.24 -10.42
CA ALA A 549 -25.51 26.13 -11.42
C ALA A 549 -25.56 24.72 -12.03
N ARG A 550 -24.39 24.08 -12.26
CA ARG A 550 -24.35 22.71 -12.75
C ARG A 550 -24.87 21.71 -11.73
N ALA A 551 -24.53 21.87 -10.45
CA ALA A 551 -25.03 21.02 -9.37
C ALA A 551 -26.55 21.10 -9.24
N GLU A 552 -27.13 22.33 -9.29
CA GLU A 552 -28.58 22.50 -9.32
C GLU A 552 -29.22 21.77 -10.51
N SER A 553 -28.61 21.86 -11.70
CA SER A 553 -29.13 21.23 -12.91
C SER A 553 -29.17 19.70 -12.87
N MET A 554 -28.56 19.07 -11.88
CA MET A 554 -28.66 17.63 -11.64
C MET A 554 -29.98 17.21 -10.98
N HIS A 555 -30.73 18.17 -10.45
CA HIS A 555 -32.04 17.92 -9.83
C HIS A 555 -33.17 18.13 -10.84
N ARG A 556 -34.27 17.37 -10.66
CA ARG A 556 -35.40 17.39 -11.65
C ARG A 556 -36.22 18.68 -11.64
N ASP A 557 -36.29 19.34 -10.48
CA ASP A 557 -37.06 20.58 -10.31
C ASP A 557 -36.25 21.58 -9.47
N PRO A 558 -35.19 22.18 -10.06
CA PRO A 558 -34.28 23.08 -9.33
C PRO A 558 -34.97 24.38 -8.91
N GLU A 559 -35.96 24.88 -9.66
CA GLU A 559 -36.67 26.12 -9.31
C GLU A 559 -37.42 26.01 -7.99
N THR A 560 -38.17 24.93 -7.80
CA THR A 560 -38.91 24.70 -6.56
C THR A 560 -37.99 24.38 -5.40
N GLN A 561 -36.91 23.63 -5.64
CA GLN A 561 -36.01 23.15 -4.56
C GLN A 561 -35.02 24.25 -4.10
N TYR A 562 -34.51 25.04 -5.02
CA TYR A 562 -33.40 25.97 -4.74
C TYR A 562 -33.73 27.44 -4.98
N GLY A 563 -34.94 27.78 -5.43
CA GLY A 563 -35.33 29.17 -5.66
C GLY A 563 -35.25 30.05 -4.42
N ASP A 564 -35.69 29.54 -3.27
CA ASP A 564 -35.59 30.25 -1.98
C ASP A 564 -34.15 30.30 -1.48
N LEU A 565 -33.38 29.25 -1.69
CA LEU A 565 -31.94 29.22 -1.34
C LEU A 565 -31.17 30.30 -2.09
N ARG A 566 -31.38 30.44 -3.43
CA ARG A 566 -30.74 31.47 -4.25
C ARG A 566 -31.12 32.90 -3.80
N ARG A 567 -32.40 33.11 -3.46
CA ARG A 567 -32.89 34.39 -2.96
C ARG A 567 -32.25 34.78 -1.64
N ASN A 568 -32.25 33.86 -0.69
CA ASN A 568 -31.65 34.07 0.62
C ASN A 568 -30.14 34.27 0.53
N TRP A 569 -29.45 33.49 -0.31
CA TRP A 569 -28.02 33.61 -0.57
C TRP A 569 -27.66 35.00 -1.11
N GLY A 570 -28.39 35.47 -2.14
CA GLY A 570 -28.22 36.83 -2.68
C GLY A 570 -28.45 37.92 -1.62
N HIS A 571 -29.47 37.77 -0.79
CA HIS A 571 -29.75 38.69 0.31
C HIS A 571 -28.63 38.74 1.34
N PHE A 572 -28.08 37.58 1.73
CA PHE A 572 -26.98 37.50 2.70
C PHE A 572 -25.68 38.08 2.13
N ILE A 573 -25.32 37.78 0.88
CA ILE A 573 -24.16 38.37 0.20
C ILE A 573 -24.27 39.91 0.19
N HIS A 574 -25.43 40.44 -0.16
CA HIS A 574 -25.67 41.90 -0.19
C HIS A 574 -25.48 42.50 1.20
N ALA A 575 -26.01 41.88 2.23
CA ALA A 575 -25.88 42.36 3.61
C ALA A 575 -24.43 42.34 4.09
N PHE A 576 -23.70 41.26 3.83
CA PHE A 576 -22.29 41.13 4.20
C PHE A 576 -21.40 42.18 3.49
N LEU A 577 -21.57 42.33 2.17
CA LEU A 577 -20.80 43.30 1.39
C LEU A 577 -21.07 44.74 1.82
N ARG A 578 -22.32 45.09 2.09
CA ARG A 578 -22.66 46.42 2.57
C ARG A 578 -21.98 46.76 3.89
N GLU A 579 -21.98 45.81 4.83
CA GLU A 579 -21.33 46.02 6.12
C GLU A 579 -19.80 46.07 6.01
N PHE A 580 -19.22 45.23 5.15
CA PHE A 580 -17.77 45.24 4.87
C PHE A 580 -17.31 46.60 4.32
N LEU A 581 -18.05 47.15 3.35
CA LEU A 581 -17.72 48.46 2.75
C LEU A 581 -17.90 49.62 3.74
N ASN A 582 -18.88 49.52 4.66
CA ASN A 582 -19.05 50.53 5.71
C ASN A 582 -17.93 50.50 6.77
N HIS A 583 -17.26 49.35 6.94
CA HIS A 583 -16.13 49.22 7.87
C HIS A 583 -14.81 49.78 7.30
N GLU A 584 -14.70 49.94 5.97
CA GLU A 584 -13.52 50.53 5.31
C GLU A 584 -13.56 52.07 5.25
N GLU A 585 -14.73 52.72 5.52
CA GLU A 585 -14.88 54.17 5.73
C GLU A 585 -14.72 54.53 7.21
#